data_8af74b4077c0c70beb7cdb663019c25f
#
_entry.id   8af74b4077c0c70beb7cdb663019c25f
#
_cell.length_a   1.000
_cell.length_b   1.000
_cell.length_c   1.000
_cell.angle_alpha   90.00
_cell.angle_beta   90.00
_cell.angle_gamma   90.00
#
_symmetry.space_group_name_H-M   'P 1'
#
loop_
_entity.id
_entity.type
_entity.pdbx_description
1 polymer ?
#
loop_
_entity_poly.entity_id
_entity_poly.type
_entity_poly.pdbx_seq_one_letter_code
_entity_poly.pdbx_strand_id
1 'polypeptide(L)'
;SAEIRAKFLEFFKQRGHATVSSSSLVPEGDSSVLFTTAGMQQFKSYYLGKESPYGKNVASVQKCVRTSSIDEVGDERHLTFFEMLGNFSFGGYWKKEAIQYAYDFITKEMELKIDYVSVFKGEVGMPEDSESEKIWKEIDAGIEIRKAGRDDNFWGPTGEEGPCGLTTEIYVNGIEIWNIVFNEHYQNKDKTLRPLDIKGVDTGMGLERLAMVSQKVSNVFETDLFDFAAPINTKEKRIIADHLRAASFMISDGVRPSNKEAGSVLRRLMRTIISYKEVDFKTIIEKIIDKYKNSYNNLNTQLIISEFEKEKSGYVKAYESAKKILKKKAGKELTGAEAFNVSSTLGIRISDILKVTEEVGVSPSPAYDEELEKSAKEHQEISKAGMEQKFKGGLAGHSEVEVKYHTATHLLHQALHDVLGDEVMQKGSNI
;
A
#
# COMPACT_ATOMS: atom_id res chain seq x y z
N SER A 1 -11.84 16.08 -5.74
CA SER A 1 -10.82 15.48 -4.84
C SER A 1 -9.82 16.48 -4.31
N ALA A 2 -9.35 17.44 -5.11
CA ALA A 2 -8.47 18.51 -4.60
C ALA A 2 -9.10 19.30 -3.46
N GLU A 3 -10.39 19.65 -3.60
CA GLU A 3 -11.15 20.31 -2.56
C GLU A 3 -11.30 19.47 -1.28
N ILE A 4 -11.50 18.17 -1.41
CA ILE A 4 -11.58 17.26 -0.24
C ILE A 4 -10.27 17.28 0.56
N ARG A 5 -9.10 17.19 -0.11
CA ARG A 5 -7.80 17.31 0.56
C ARG A 5 -7.67 18.63 1.32
N ALA A 6 -8.03 19.75 0.66
CA ALA A 6 -7.94 21.07 1.25
C ALA A 6 -8.88 21.22 2.45
N LYS A 7 -10.15 20.81 2.32
CA LYS A 7 -11.14 20.83 3.42
C LYS A 7 -10.66 19.99 4.61
N PHE A 8 -10.15 18.78 4.37
CA PHE A 8 -9.66 17.92 5.44
C PHE A 8 -8.50 18.54 6.23
N LEU A 9 -7.49 19.01 5.53
CA LEU A 9 -6.33 19.62 6.18
C LEU A 9 -6.68 20.91 6.93
N GLU A 10 -7.53 21.76 6.34
CA GLU A 10 -7.98 23.00 6.98
C GLU A 10 -8.87 22.73 8.20
N PHE A 11 -9.78 21.74 8.11
CA PHE A 11 -10.65 21.33 9.22
C PHE A 11 -9.84 20.92 10.45
N PHE A 12 -8.79 20.12 10.27
CA PHE A 12 -7.94 19.68 11.36
C PHE A 12 -6.95 20.76 11.82
N LYS A 13 -6.46 21.60 10.92
CA LYS A 13 -5.63 22.75 11.26
C LYS A 13 -6.38 23.71 12.21
N GLN A 14 -7.65 24.00 11.95
CA GLN A 14 -8.49 24.83 12.84
C GLN A 14 -8.72 24.19 14.22
N ARG A 15 -8.46 22.87 14.36
CA ARG A 15 -8.54 22.11 15.60
C ARG A 15 -7.17 21.84 16.24
N GLY A 16 -6.16 22.62 15.85
CA GLY A 16 -4.82 22.58 16.44
C GLY A 16 -3.92 21.44 15.97
N HIS A 17 -4.21 20.83 14.81
CA HIS A 17 -3.33 19.84 14.19
C HIS A 17 -2.30 20.52 13.30
N ALA A 18 -1.04 20.10 13.40
CA ALA A 18 -0.03 20.47 12.42
C ALA A 18 -0.24 19.68 11.13
N THR A 19 -0.17 20.36 9.99
CA THR A 19 -0.22 19.70 8.69
C THR A 19 1.15 19.15 8.34
N VAL A 20 1.23 17.82 8.10
CA VAL A 20 2.47 17.13 7.75
C VAL A 20 2.35 16.57 6.34
N SER A 21 3.38 16.78 5.53
CA SER A 21 3.42 16.28 4.15
C SER A 21 3.45 14.75 4.11
N SER A 22 3.00 14.19 2.98
CA SER A 22 3.15 12.77 2.70
C SER A 22 4.61 12.33 2.76
N SER A 23 4.89 11.25 3.45
CA SER A 23 6.18 10.57 3.35
C SER A 23 6.31 9.82 2.02
N SER A 24 7.50 9.31 1.74
CA SER A 24 7.77 8.44 0.61
C SER A 24 6.93 7.15 0.67
N LEU A 25 6.60 6.59 -0.50
CA LEU A 25 6.04 5.24 -0.61
C LEU A 25 7.03 4.16 -0.18
N VAL A 26 8.34 4.45 -0.20
CA VAL A 26 9.39 3.58 0.35
C VAL A 26 9.66 4.02 1.78
N PRO A 27 9.29 3.21 2.80
CA PRO A 27 9.44 3.59 4.19
C PRO A 27 10.91 3.78 4.57
N GLU A 28 11.24 4.92 5.16
CA GLU A 28 12.57 5.15 5.74
C GLU A 28 12.61 4.56 7.15
N GLY A 29 13.60 3.70 7.40
CA GLY A 29 13.84 3.13 8.74
C GLY A 29 12.88 2.02 9.18
N ASP A 30 11.94 1.59 8.35
CA ASP A 30 11.07 0.43 8.60
C ASP A 30 11.26 -0.64 7.51
N SER A 31 12.21 -1.54 7.72
CA SER A 31 12.50 -2.65 6.80
C SER A 31 11.47 -3.79 6.86
N SER A 32 10.50 -3.74 7.76
CA SER A 32 9.48 -4.79 7.92
C SER A 32 8.42 -4.78 6.82
N VAL A 33 8.34 -3.71 6.04
CA VAL A 33 7.39 -3.54 4.95
C VAL A 33 8.05 -2.97 3.70
N LEU A 34 7.53 -3.36 2.52
CA LEU A 34 8.07 -2.89 1.23
C LEU A 34 7.60 -1.48 0.86
N PHE A 35 6.42 -1.10 1.32
CA PHE A 35 5.78 0.17 1.00
C PHE A 35 5.06 0.76 2.21
N THR A 36 4.86 2.05 2.16
CA THR A 36 3.97 2.75 3.09
C THR A 36 2.53 2.34 2.78
N THR A 37 1.88 1.64 3.73
CA THR A 37 0.55 1.06 3.58
C THR A 37 -0.53 1.82 4.35
N ALA A 38 -0.13 2.71 5.27
CA ALA A 38 -1.03 3.47 6.13
C ALA A 38 -0.45 4.83 6.50
N GLY A 39 -1.33 5.79 6.80
CA GLY A 39 -0.97 7.18 7.15
C GLY A 39 -0.11 7.30 8.39
N MET A 40 -0.34 6.42 9.38
CA MET A 40 0.37 6.44 10.66
C MET A 40 1.84 5.99 10.57
N GLN A 41 2.26 5.36 9.49
CA GLN A 41 3.55 4.67 9.43
C GLN A 41 4.73 5.62 9.65
N GLN A 42 4.69 6.83 9.11
CA GLN A 42 5.70 7.86 9.36
C GLN A 42 5.70 8.39 10.81
N PHE A 43 4.63 8.15 11.58
CA PHE A 43 4.45 8.61 12.95
C PHE A 43 4.60 7.51 13.99
N LYS A 44 4.87 6.26 13.60
CA LYS A 44 4.93 5.07 14.46
C LYS A 44 5.77 5.28 15.72
N SER A 45 6.92 5.97 15.61
CA SER A 45 7.81 6.22 16.74
C SER A 45 7.22 7.17 17.79
N TYR A 46 6.29 8.05 17.44
CA TYR A 46 5.67 9.00 18.36
C TYR A 46 4.66 8.33 19.30
N TYR A 47 3.98 7.27 18.83
CA TYR A 47 3.16 6.41 19.68
C TYR A 47 4.00 5.61 20.70
N LEU A 48 5.31 5.45 20.44
CA LEU A 48 6.25 4.74 21.29
C LEU A 48 7.04 5.69 22.22
N GLY A 49 6.61 6.94 22.35
CA GLY A 49 7.19 7.90 23.29
C GLY A 49 8.28 8.79 22.74
N LYS A 50 8.66 8.66 21.45
CA LYS A 50 9.53 9.66 20.82
C LYS A 50 8.78 10.99 20.73
N GLU A 51 9.42 12.09 21.08
CA GLU A 51 8.82 13.42 20.96
C GLU A 51 8.61 13.77 19.47
N SER A 52 7.40 14.23 19.15
CA SER A 52 7.06 14.66 17.81
C SER A 52 7.49 16.12 17.59
N PRO A 53 8.24 16.45 16.54
CA PRO A 53 8.60 17.83 16.20
C PRO A 53 7.40 18.67 15.76
N TYR A 54 6.26 18.04 15.50
CA TYR A 54 5.03 18.68 15.05
C TYR A 54 4.03 18.92 16.18
N GLY A 55 4.39 18.59 17.43
CA GLY A 55 3.47 18.56 18.57
C GLY A 55 2.68 17.25 18.66
N LYS A 56 1.63 17.25 19.49
CA LYS A 56 0.88 16.02 19.80
C LYS A 56 -0.16 15.64 18.76
N ASN A 57 -0.62 16.58 17.92
CA ASN A 57 -1.71 16.36 16.97
C ASN A 57 -1.26 16.74 15.57
N VAL A 58 -1.42 15.83 14.62
CA VAL A 58 -1.05 16.06 13.21
C VAL A 58 -2.15 15.58 12.27
N ALA A 59 -2.19 16.17 11.07
CA ALA A 59 -3.02 15.70 9.97
C ALA A 59 -2.19 15.61 8.70
N SER A 60 -2.46 14.61 7.87
CA SER A 60 -1.77 14.42 6.61
C SER A 60 -2.66 13.78 5.54
N VAL A 61 -2.24 13.95 4.28
CA VAL A 61 -2.72 13.18 3.13
C VAL A 61 -1.55 12.31 2.68
N GLN A 62 -1.58 11.02 3.03
CA GLN A 62 -0.47 10.10 2.82
C GLN A 62 -0.67 9.25 1.57
N LYS A 63 0.33 9.21 0.70
CA LYS A 63 0.44 8.24 -0.39
C LYS A 63 0.61 6.85 0.19
N CYS A 64 -0.20 5.89 -0.25
CA CYS A 64 -0.15 4.51 0.21
C CYS A 64 -0.15 3.53 -0.97
N VAL A 65 0.53 2.39 -0.78
CA VAL A 65 0.51 1.25 -1.70
C VAL A 65 0.19 -0.02 -0.94
N ARG A 66 -0.86 -0.75 -1.38
CA ARG A 66 -1.22 -2.07 -0.86
C ARG A 66 -1.05 -3.12 -1.94
N THR A 67 -0.05 -3.97 -1.77
CA THR A 67 0.29 -5.03 -2.74
C THR A 67 -0.66 -6.22 -2.68
N SER A 68 -1.34 -6.44 -1.55
CA SER A 68 -2.36 -7.47 -1.39
C SER A 68 -3.56 -7.28 -2.33
N SER A 69 -3.89 -6.04 -2.65
CA SER A 69 -5.05 -5.71 -3.49
C SER A 69 -4.78 -5.74 -5.00
N ILE A 70 -3.54 -5.96 -5.44
CA ILE A 70 -3.17 -5.90 -6.88
C ILE A 70 -4.01 -6.85 -7.74
N ASP A 71 -4.29 -8.06 -7.24
CA ASP A 71 -5.05 -9.07 -7.98
C ASP A 71 -6.57 -8.80 -7.99
N GLU A 72 -7.05 -7.97 -7.06
CA GLU A 72 -8.45 -7.54 -6.94
C GLU A 72 -8.74 -6.30 -7.79
N VAL A 73 -7.71 -5.54 -8.18
CA VAL A 73 -7.85 -4.34 -9.02
C VAL A 73 -8.58 -4.66 -10.32
N GLY A 74 -9.52 -3.80 -10.66
CA GLY A 74 -10.44 -3.96 -11.78
C GLY A 74 -11.89 -4.14 -11.34
N ASP A 75 -12.12 -4.40 -10.06
CA ASP A 75 -13.43 -4.24 -9.42
C ASP A 75 -13.80 -2.76 -9.24
N GLU A 76 -14.74 -2.45 -8.38
CA GLU A 76 -15.28 -1.09 -8.17
C GLU A 76 -14.51 -0.27 -7.14
N ARG A 77 -13.65 -0.88 -6.32
CA ARG A 77 -13.14 -0.26 -5.07
C ARG A 77 -11.68 -0.49 -4.78
N HIS A 78 -11.05 -1.61 -5.24
CA HIS A 78 -9.67 -1.94 -4.91
C HIS A 78 -8.69 -1.17 -5.79
N LEU A 79 -7.66 -0.66 -5.15
CA LEU A 79 -6.61 0.14 -5.75
C LEU A 79 -5.25 -0.30 -5.23
N THR A 80 -4.25 -0.32 -6.11
CA THR A 80 -2.85 -0.54 -5.73
C THR A 80 -2.28 0.68 -5.01
N PHE A 81 -2.49 1.87 -5.58
CA PHE A 81 -2.13 3.16 -5.00
C PHE A 81 -3.39 3.91 -4.60
N PHE A 82 -3.38 4.50 -3.42
CA PHE A 82 -4.44 5.38 -2.94
C PHE A 82 -3.89 6.44 -1.98
N GLU A 83 -4.69 7.47 -1.75
CA GLU A 83 -4.36 8.52 -0.80
C GLU A 83 -5.17 8.32 0.48
N MET A 84 -4.48 8.27 1.62
CA MET A 84 -5.09 8.14 2.94
C MET A 84 -5.09 9.50 3.63
N LEU A 85 -6.26 10.04 3.89
CA LEU A 85 -6.48 11.19 4.75
C LEU A 85 -6.43 10.68 6.20
N GLY A 86 -5.61 11.29 7.05
CA GLY A 86 -5.46 10.85 8.43
C GLY A 86 -5.23 12.00 9.40
N ASN A 87 -5.86 11.91 10.55
CA ASN A 87 -5.57 12.72 11.72
C ASN A 87 -5.08 11.83 12.86
N PHE A 88 -4.07 12.31 13.56
CA PHE A 88 -3.28 11.52 14.51
C PHE A 88 -3.11 12.30 15.80
N SER A 89 -3.16 11.57 16.93
CA SER A 89 -2.89 12.15 18.24
C SER A 89 -1.94 11.26 19.04
N PHE A 90 -0.89 11.86 19.55
CA PHE A 90 0.13 11.22 20.40
C PHE A 90 -0.09 11.68 21.87
N GLY A 91 -1.20 11.26 22.47
CA GLY A 91 -1.62 11.69 23.79
C GLY A 91 -2.11 13.14 23.88
N GLY A 92 -2.61 13.70 22.79
CA GLY A 92 -3.22 15.03 22.76
C GLY A 92 -4.73 14.99 23.01
N TYR A 93 -5.43 14.05 22.39
CA TYR A 93 -6.85 13.76 22.59
C TYR A 93 -7.13 12.25 22.44
N TRP A 94 -8.34 11.83 22.78
CA TRP A 94 -8.75 10.45 22.78
C TRP A 94 -10.09 10.24 22.06
N LYS A 95 -10.80 9.16 22.35
CA LYS A 95 -12.00 8.67 21.67
C LYS A 95 -13.05 9.74 21.43
N LYS A 96 -13.39 10.53 22.47
CA LYS A 96 -14.49 11.52 22.37
C LYS A 96 -14.24 12.57 21.31
N GLU A 97 -13.09 13.19 21.32
CA GLU A 97 -12.72 14.22 20.35
C GLU A 97 -12.55 13.59 18.96
N ALA A 98 -11.91 12.40 18.87
CA ALA A 98 -11.71 11.73 17.59
C ALA A 98 -13.04 11.43 16.89
N ILE A 99 -13.99 10.86 17.60
CA ILE A 99 -15.31 10.52 17.09
C ILE A 99 -16.09 11.79 16.74
N GLN A 100 -16.03 12.83 17.60
CA GLN A 100 -16.69 14.10 17.33
C GLN A 100 -16.14 14.78 16.07
N TYR A 101 -14.82 14.79 15.89
CA TYR A 101 -14.19 15.36 14.70
C TYR A 101 -14.61 14.61 13.42
N ALA A 102 -14.65 13.29 13.50
CA ALA A 102 -15.04 12.47 12.35
C ALA A 102 -16.53 12.69 12.00
N TYR A 103 -17.41 12.73 13.00
CA TYR A 103 -18.83 13.03 12.80
C TYR A 103 -19.02 14.42 12.17
N ASP A 104 -18.37 15.44 12.74
CA ASP A 104 -18.48 16.82 12.24
C ASP A 104 -17.94 16.97 10.83
N PHE A 105 -16.80 16.33 10.51
CA PHE A 105 -16.24 16.39 9.18
C PHE A 105 -17.17 15.77 8.14
N ILE A 106 -17.69 14.58 8.39
CA ILE A 106 -18.58 13.90 7.45
C ILE A 106 -19.91 14.61 7.30
N THR A 107 -20.53 15.02 8.42
CA THR A 107 -21.91 15.57 8.38
C THR A 107 -21.98 17.05 8.09
N LYS A 108 -20.99 17.85 8.54
CA LYS A 108 -21.01 19.31 8.41
C LYS A 108 -20.13 19.83 7.27
N GLU A 109 -18.89 19.30 7.13
CA GLU A 109 -17.97 19.77 6.11
C GLU A 109 -18.21 19.10 4.75
N MET A 110 -18.51 17.78 4.77
CA MET A 110 -18.80 17.02 3.56
C MET A 110 -20.28 16.92 3.22
N GLU A 111 -21.16 17.32 4.16
CA GLU A 111 -22.62 17.30 4.01
C GLU A 111 -23.15 15.90 3.62
N LEU A 112 -22.48 14.85 4.14
CA LEU A 112 -22.85 13.46 3.90
C LEU A 112 -23.63 12.90 5.10
N LYS A 113 -24.57 12.00 4.80
CA LYS A 113 -25.31 11.25 5.83
C LYS A 113 -24.55 9.97 6.15
N ILE A 114 -24.28 9.74 7.43
CA ILE A 114 -23.75 8.46 7.92
C ILE A 114 -24.89 7.44 7.93
N ASP A 115 -24.69 6.27 7.32
CA ASP A 115 -25.68 5.20 7.34
C ASP A 115 -25.62 4.46 8.68
N TYR A 116 -24.42 4.04 9.07
CA TYR A 116 -24.14 3.40 10.35
C TYR A 116 -22.65 3.52 10.68
N VAL A 117 -22.33 3.20 11.92
CA VAL A 117 -20.96 3.05 12.39
C VAL A 117 -20.75 1.64 12.95
N SER A 118 -19.50 1.16 12.94
CA SER A 118 -19.16 -0.10 13.59
C SER A 118 -18.33 0.12 14.85
N VAL A 119 -18.45 -0.79 15.82
CA VAL A 119 -17.63 -0.85 17.02
C VAL A 119 -17.28 -2.30 17.35
N PHE A 120 -16.18 -2.51 18.08
CA PHE A 120 -15.74 -3.84 18.46
C PHE A 120 -16.73 -4.53 19.41
N LYS A 121 -17.17 -5.76 19.05
CA LYS A 121 -18.17 -6.56 19.81
C LYS A 121 -17.60 -7.29 21.03
N GLY A 122 -16.27 -7.26 21.20
CA GLY A 122 -15.60 -8.08 22.21
C GLY A 122 -15.28 -9.50 21.74
N GLU A 123 -14.30 -10.09 22.37
CA GLU A 123 -13.89 -11.49 22.24
C GLU A 123 -13.28 -11.99 23.53
N VAL A 124 -12.92 -13.29 23.60
CA VAL A 124 -12.25 -13.86 24.78
C VAL A 124 -10.94 -13.11 25.06
N GLY A 125 -10.85 -12.53 26.26
CA GLY A 125 -9.68 -11.75 26.69
C GLY A 125 -9.65 -10.27 26.24
N MET A 126 -10.65 -9.81 25.48
CA MET A 126 -10.78 -8.41 25.07
C MET A 126 -12.25 -7.96 25.14
N PRO A 127 -12.61 -7.01 26.03
CA PRO A 127 -13.99 -6.56 26.18
C PRO A 127 -14.49 -5.81 24.97
N GLU A 128 -15.81 -5.69 24.83
CA GLU A 128 -16.44 -4.85 23.83
C GLU A 128 -16.11 -3.37 24.04
N ASP A 129 -16.11 -2.58 22.95
CA ASP A 129 -15.88 -1.14 22.99
C ASP A 129 -17.17 -0.35 23.31
N SER A 130 -17.67 -0.54 24.53
CA SER A 130 -18.84 0.17 25.04
C SER A 130 -18.61 1.67 25.19
N GLU A 131 -17.36 2.13 25.33
CA GLU A 131 -17.01 3.55 25.39
C GLU A 131 -17.29 4.25 24.06
N SER A 132 -16.80 3.71 22.95
CA SER A 132 -17.07 4.27 21.61
C SER A 132 -18.56 4.20 21.27
N GLU A 133 -19.27 3.12 21.61
CA GLU A 133 -20.72 3.01 21.44
C GLU A 133 -21.45 4.12 22.17
N LYS A 134 -21.10 4.39 23.43
CA LYS A 134 -21.69 5.45 24.23
C LYS A 134 -21.43 6.85 23.63
N ILE A 135 -20.19 7.12 23.19
CA ILE A 135 -19.81 8.40 22.59
C ILE A 135 -20.62 8.65 21.31
N TRP A 136 -20.76 7.65 20.43
CA TRP A 136 -21.58 7.75 19.24
C TRP A 136 -23.03 8.12 19.56
N LYS A 137 -23.62 7.48 20.58
CA LYS A 137 -25.00 7.77 21.02
C LYS A 137 -25.15 9.14 21.68
N GLU A 138 -24.12 9.65 22.34
CA GLU A 138 -24.11 11.01 22.90
C GLU A 138 -24.07 12.07 21.79
N ILE A 139 -23.38 11.80 20.66
CA ILE A 139 -23.26 12.72 19.54
C ILE A 139 -24.53 12.69 18.67
N ASP A 140 -25.03 11.50 18.38
CA ASP A 140 -26.23 11.27 17.60
C ASP A 140 -27.02 10.07 18.14
N ALA A 141 -28.08 10.35 18.90
CA ALA A 141 -28.91 9.30 19.49
C ALA A 141 -29.61 8.40 18.45
N GLY A 142 -29.75 8.87 17.21
CA GLY A 142 -30.38 8.14 16.10
C GLY A 142 -29.42 7.29 15.28
N ILE A 143 -28.09 7.40 15.51
CA ILE A 143 -27.12 6.68 14.71
C ILE A 143 -27.24 5.15 14.89
N GLU A 144 -27.25 4.42 13.78
CA GLU A 144 -27.18 2.96 13.79
C GLU A 144 -25.77 2.52 14.13
N ILE A 145 -25.62 1.62 15.12
CA ILE A 145 -24.33 1.06 15.56
C ILE A 145 -24.34 -0.44 15.33
N ARG A 146 -23.36 -0.94 14.59
CA ARG A 146 -23.14 -2.38 14.35
C ARG A 146 -21.94 -2.85 15.13
N LYS A 147 -22.05 -4.03 15.75
CA LYS A 147 -20.96 -4.65 16.49
C LYS A 147 -20.27 -5.69 15.61
N ALA A 148 -18.98 -5.51 15.35
CA ALA A 148 -18.18 -6.40 14.50
C ALA A 148 -16.98 -6.98 15.22
N GLY A 149 -16.34 -7.98 14.63
CA GLY A 149 -15.25 -8.73 15.23
C GLY A 149 -13.87 -8.09 15.05
N ARG A 150 -12.85 -8.88 15.36
CA ARG A 150 -11.44 -8.46 15.22
C ARG A 150 -11.07 -8.12 13.79
N ASP A 151 -11.61 -8.81 12.82
CA ASP A 151 -11.28 -8.62 11.40
C ASP A 151 -11.70 -7.22 10.89
N ASP A 152 -12.77 -6.66 11.48
CA ASP A 152 -13.31 -5.35 11.11
C ASP A 152 -12.91 -4.25 12.11
N ASN A 153 -13.03 -4.52 13.44
CA ASN A 153 -12.90 -3.49 14.47
C ASN A 153 -11.67 -3.67 15.39
N PHE A 154 -10.58 -4.24 14.88
CA PHE A 154 -9.26 -4.20 15.51
C PHE A 154 -8.21 -3.98 14.43
N TRP A 155 -7.33 -2.99 14.61
CA TRP A 155 -6.31 -2.67 13.63
C TRP A 155 -4.90 -2.69 14.21
N GLY A 156 -3.96 -3.10 13.34
CA GLY A 156 -2.53 -3.08 13.58
C GLY A 156 -1.94 -4.41 14.04
N PRO A 157 -0.60 -4.44 14.12
CA PRO A 157 0.30 -3.37 13.72
C PRO A 157 0.59 -3.35 12.21
N THR A 158 1.14 -2.24 11.71
CA THR A 158 1.87 -2.27 10.44
C THR A 158 3.18 -3.04 10.64
N GLY A 159 3.36 -4.15 9.91
CA GLY A 159 4.50 -5.04 10.07
C GLY A 159 4.27 -6.13 11.12
N GLU A 160 5.36 -6.71 11.65
CA GLU A 160 5.30 -7.84 12.59
C GLU A 160 4.91 -7.42 14.01
N GLU A 161 5.27 -6.20 14.42
CA GLU A 161 5.05 -5.65 15.74
C GLU A 161 4.81 -4.14 15.71
N GLY A 162 4.10 -3.62 16.70
CA GLY A 162 3.85 -2.19 16.79
C GLY A 162 2.55 -1.81 17.51
N PRO A 163 2.23 -0.51 17.50
CA PRO A 163 0.98 0.02 18.04
C PRO A 163 -0.23 -0.61 17.37
N CYS A 164 -1.25 -0.89 18.15
CA CYS A 164 -2.51 -1.46 17.69
C CYS A 164 -3.65 -1.13 18.66
N GLY A 165 -4.89 -1.35 18.23
CA GLY A 165 -6.03 -1.12 19.11
C GLY A 165 -7.38 -1.37 18.46
N LEU A 166 -8.42 -1.14 19.26
CA LEU A 166 -9.80 -1.21 18.81
C LEU A 166 -10.10 -0.09 17.82
N THR A 167 -11.05 -0.32 16.94
CA THR A 167 -11.46 0.67 15.94
C THR A 167 -12.95 0.91 15.95
N THR A 168 -13.33 2.08 15.41
CA THR A 168 -14.69 2.36 14.98
C THR A 168 -14.65 2.86 13.54
N GLU A 169 -15.58 2.41 12.73
CA GLU A 169 -15.62 2.72 11.30
C GLU A 169 -16.91 3.47 10.95
N ILE A 170 -16.83 4.34 9.93
CA ILE A 170 -17.95 5.11 9.42
C ILE A 170 -18.32 4.62 8.03
N TYR A 171 -19.60 4.37 7.82
CA TYR A 171 -20.15 3.89 6.56
C TYR A 171 -21.11 4.90 5.94
N VAL A 172 -20.92 5.18 4.65
CA VAL A 172 -21.76 6.05 3.82
C VAL A 172 -22.11 5.30 2.55
N ASN A 173 -23.39 5.23 2.18
CA ASN A 173 -23.90 4.42 1.07
C ASN A 173 -23.46 2.94 1.13
N GLY A 174 -23.39 2.40 2.35
CA GLY A 174 -22.93 1.03 2.61
C GLY A 174 -21.44 0.80 2.40
N ILE A 175 -20.64 1.86 2.22
CA ILE A 175 -19.21 1.81 1.98
C ILE A 175 -18.47 2.32 3.22
N GLU A 176 -17.51 1.53 3.73
CA GLU A 176 -16.57 2.00 4.73
C GLU A 176 -15.71 3.11 4.14
N ILE A 177 -15.84 4.32 4.68
CA ILE A 177 -15.09 5.49 4.23
C ILE A 177 -14.00 5.91 5.20
N TRP A 178 -14.13 5.65 6.50
CA TRP A 178 -13.20 6.09 7.52
C TRP A 178 -13.05 5.07 8.64
N ASN A 179 -11.82 4.69 8.94
CA ASN A 179 -11.47 3.85 10.09
C ASN A 179 -10.74 4.72 11.13
N ILE A 180 -11.19 4.68 12.39
CA ILE A 180 -10.62 5.42 13.52
C ILE A 180 -10.07 4.40 14.50
N VAL A 181 -8.75 4.38 14.65
CA VAL A 181 -8.00 3.43 15.48
C VAL A 181 -7.62 4.08 16.80
N PHE A 182 -7.88 3.37 17.89
CA PHE A 182 -7.51 3.75 19.24
C PHE A 182 -6.30 2.94 19.69
N ASN A 183 -5.10 3.44 19.41
CA ASN A 183 -3.85 2.80 19.77
C ASN A 183 -3.65 2.85 21.28
N GLU A 184 -3.93 1.75 21.97
CA GLU A 184 -3.73 1.58 23.40
C GLU A 184 -2.90 0.34 23.75
N HIS A 185 -2.56 -0.47 22.75
CA HIS A 185 -1.74 -1.66 22.89
C HIS A 185 -0.55 -1.66 21.94
N TYR A 186 0.48 -2.41 22.31
CA TYR A 186 1.58 -2.80 21.44
C TYR A 186 1.51 -4.30 21.25
N GLN A 187 1.42 -4.75 20.00
CA GLN A 187 1.53 -6.16 19.67
C GLN A 187 3.00 -6.52 19.48
N ASN A 188 3.48 -7.51 20.22
CA ASN A 188 4.80 -8.09 20.08
C ASN A 188 4.86 -9.07 18.89
N LYS A 189 6.06 -9.49 18.48
CA LYS A 189 6.24 -10.49 17.39
C LYS A 189 5.56 -11.83 17.64
N ASP A 190 5.44 -12.22 18.89
CA ASP A 190 4.72 -13.44 19.33
C ASP A 190 3.19 -13.27 19.40
N LYS A 191 2.68 -12.14 18.91
CA LYS A 191 1.25 -11.75 18.91
C LYS A 191 0.66 -11.43 20.28
N THR A 192 1.47 -11.43 21.34
CA THR A 192 1.02 -10.95 22.65
C THR A 192 0.83 -9.43 22.66
N LEU A 193 -0.13 -8.96 23.44
CA LEU A 193 -0.44 -7.52 23.57
C LEU A 193 0.08 -7.02 24.92
N ARG A 194 0.70 -5.84 24.93
CA ARG A 194 1.00 -5.06 26.12
C ARG A 194 0.40 -3.65 26.00
N PRO A 195 0.02 -3.01 27.10
CA PRO A 195 -0.42 -1.61 27.06
C PRO A 195 0.66 -0.69 26.50
N LEU A 196 0.24 0.36 25.80
CA LEU A 196 1.10 1.51 25.47
C LEU A 196 1.13 2.47 26.65
N ASP A 197 2.28 3.11 26.88
CA ASP A 197 2.44 4.17 27.87
C ASP A 197 1.65 5.44 27.50
N ILE A 198 1.52 5.68 26.19
CA ILE A 198 0.78 6.81 25.64
C ILE A 198 -0.32 6.28 24.74
N LYS A 199 -1.57 6.54 25.12
CA LYS A 199 -2.72 6.28 24.24
C LYS A 199 -2.71 7.27 23.08
N GLY A 200 -3.00 6.79 21.88
CA GLY A 200 -2.99 7.61 20.69
C GLY A 200 -4.13 7.30 19.73
N VAL A 201 -4.47 8.28 18.92
CA VAL A 201 -5.46 8.14 17.85
C VAL A 201 -4.74 8.08 16.52
N ASP A 202 -5.11 7.11 15.71
CA ASP A 202 -4.71 6.94 14.31
C ASP A 202 -5.97 6.84 13.46
N THR A 203 -6.06 7.57 12.37
CA THR A 203 -7.21 7.45 11.49
C THR A 203 -6.79 7.28 10.03
N GLY A 204 -7.59 6.54 9.30
CA GLY A 204 -7.41 6.35 7.87
C GLY A 204 -8.72 6.46 7.10
N MET A 205 -8.83 7.49 6.26
CA MET A 205 -9.95 7.70 5.35
C MET A 205 -9.47 7.68 3.92
N GLY A 206 -9.95 6.73 3.10
CA GLY A 206 -9.58 6.64 1.69
C GLY A 206 -10.14 7.83 0.91
N LEU A 207 -9.26 8.67 0.34
CA LEU A 207 -9.69 9.81 -0.48
C LEU A 207 -10.57 9.36 -1.65
N GLU A 208 -10.20 8.25 -2.31
CA GLU A 208 -10.93 7.73 -3.46
C GLU A 208 -12.33 7.26 -3.10
N ARG A 209 -12.51 6.61 -1.94
CA ARG A 209 -13.83 6.20 -1.43
C ARG A 209 -14.67 7.41 -1.03
N LEU A 210 -14.08 8.38 -0.33
CA LEU A 210 -14.78 9.62 0.03
C LEU A 210 -15.17 10.41 -1.22
N ALA A 211 -14.29 10.51 -2.22
CA ALA A 211 -14.58 11.15 -3.49
C ALA A 211 -15.74 10.45 -4.22
N MET A 212 -15.75 9.11 -4.23
CA MET A 212 -16.81 8.32 -4.86
C MET A 212 -18.18 8.63 -4.25
N VAL A 213 -18.31 8.61 -2.94
CA VAL A 213 -19.60 8.91 -2.28
C VAL A 213 -20.01 10.39 -2.42
N SER A 214 -19.03 11.32 -2.36
CA SER A 214 -19.30 12.77 -2.52
C SER A 214 -19.71 13.13 -3.94
N GLN A 215 -19.13 12.50 -4.96
CA GLN A 215 -19.44 12.70 -6.37
C GLN A 215 -20.63 11.86 -6.85
N LYS A 216 -21.18 11.01 -5.97
CA LYS A 216 -22.33 10.13 -6.24
C LYS A 216 -22.13 9.25 -7.46
N VAL A 217 -20.92 8.69 -7.61
CA VAL A 217 -20.58 7.77 -8.69
C VAL A 217 -20.55 6.33 -8.17
N SER A 218 -20.62 5.33 -9.08
CA SER A 218 -20.80 3.93 -8.73
C SER A 218 -19.50 3.22 -8.34
N ASN A 219 -18.36 3.73 -8.80
CA ASN A 219 -17.04 3.16 -8.52
C ASN A 219 -15.96 4.25 -8.45
N VAL A 220 -14.82 3.92 -7.85
CA VAL A 220 -13.70 4.86 -7.66
C VAL A 220 -13.13 5.39 -8.97
N PHE A 221 -13.23 4.62 -10.05
CA PHE A 221 -12.68 4.98 -11.37
C PHE A 221 -13.53 6.00 -12.13
N GLU A 222 -14.74 6.27 -11.68
CA GLU A 222 -15.61 7.33 -12.22
C GLU A 222 -15.39 8.68 -11.53
N THR A 223 -14.58 8.71 -10.48
CA THR A 223 -14.23 9.95 -9.79
C THR A 223 -13.32 10.84 -10.63
N ASP A 224 -13.26 12.12 -10.28
CA ASP A 224 -12.32 13.07 -10.88
C ASP A 224 -10.84 12.67 -10.70
N LEU A 225 -10.52 11.72 -9.81
CA LEU A 225 -9.17 11.20 -9.62
C LEU A 225 -8.67 10.39 -10.83
N PHE A 226 -9.57 9.86 -11.66
CA PHE A 226 -9.25 9.01 -12.80
C PHE A 226 -9.65 9.58 -14.16
N ASP A 227 -10.04 10.85 -14.24
CA ASP A 227 -10.44 11.52 -15.50
C ASP A 227 -9.34 11.52 -16.56
N PHE A 228 -8.08 11.36 -16.18
CA PHE A 228 -6.92 11.25 -17.07
C PHE A 228 -6.99 10.04 -18.01
N ALA A 229 -7.74 9.00 -17.67
CA ALA A 229 -7.86 7.75 -18.44
C ALA A 229 -9.31 7.48 -18.91
N ALA A 230 -10.24 8.44 -18.71
CA ALA A 230 -11.65 8.26 -19.10
C ALA A 230 -11.83 8.08 -20.62
N PRO A 231 -12.81 7.25 -21.06
CA PRO A 231 -13.77 6.50 -20.27
C PRO A 231 -13.20 5.17 -19.76
N ILE A 232 -13.37 4.90 -18.45
CA ILE A 232 -12.87 3.67 -17.77
C ILE A 232 -14.06 2.73 -17.51
N ASN A 233 -14.50 2.05 -18.55
CA ASN A 233 -15.74 1.25 -18.54
C ASN A 233 -15.51 -0.28 -18.61
N THR A 234 -14.26 -0.74 -18.61
CA THR A 234 -13.90 -2.17 -18.59
C THR A 234 -12.90 -2.46 -17.47
N LYS A 235 -12.85 -3.74 -17.07
CA LYS A 235 -11.89 -4.22 -16.07
C LYS A 235 -10.44 -3.89 -16.48
N GLU A 236 -10.10 -4.11 -17.74
CA GLU A 236 -8.77 -3.85 -18.29
C GLU A 236 -8.38 -2.38 -18.17
N LYS A 237 -9.31 -1.46 -18.51
CA LYS A 237 -9.08 -0.02 -18.39
C LYS A 237 -8.90 0.42 -16.93
N ARG A 238 -9.63 -0.18 -15.99
CA ARG A 238 -9.45 0.05 -14.56
C ARG A 238 -8.05 -0.38 -14.11
N ILE A 239 -7.60 -1.57 -14.51
CA ILE A 239 -6.26 -2.08 -14.23
C ILE A 239 -5.20 -1.13 -14.82
N ILE A 240 -5.33 -0.71 -16.07
CA ILE A 240 -4.38 0.19 -16.72
C ILE A 240 -4.30 1.53 -15.98
N ALA A 241 -5.43 2.12 -15.63
CA ALA A 241 -5.50 3.42 -14.94
C ALA A 241 -4.87 3.34 -13.54
N ASP A 242 -5.22 2.33 -12.74
CA ASP A 242 -4.66 2.10 -11.43
C ASP A 242 -3.15 1.88 -11.49
N HIS A 243 -2.72 0.94 -12.33
CA HIS A 243 -1.32 0.56 -12.40
C HIS A 243 -0.42 1.66 -12.95
N LEU A 244 -0.89 2.46 -13.93
CA LEU A 244 -0.14 3.64 -14.41
C LEU A 244 0.02 4.67 -13.31
N ARG A 245 -1.05 4.96 -12.55
CA ARG A 245 -0.99 5.86 -11.41
C ARG A 245 -0.01 5.33 -10.35
N ALA A 246 -0.15 4.08 -9.93
CA ALA A 246 0.72 3.45 -8.94
C ALA A 246 2.18 3.47 -9.37
N ALA A 247 2.49 3.03 -10.60
CA ALA A 247 3.86 3.00 -11.13
C ALA A 247 4.48 4.41 -11.22
N SER A 248 3.70 5.42 -11.60
CA SER A 248 4.17 6.81 -11.69
C SER A 248 4.63 7.34 -10.32
N PHE A 249 3.85 7.09 -9.27
CA PHE A 249 4.22 7.49 -7.91
C PHE A 249 5.39 6.66 -7.35
N MET A 250 5.41 5.35 -7.58
CA MET A 250 6.53 4.49 -7.17
C MET A 250 7.85 4.93 -7.79
N ILE A 251 7.88 5.21 -9.10
CA ILE A 251 9.08 5.66 -9.80
C ILE A 251 9.54 7.01 -9.26
N SER A 252 8.62 7.92 -9.00
CA SER A 252 8.92 9.26 -8.48
C SER A 252 9.44 9.23 -7.05
N ASP A 253 9.04 8.25 -6.25
CA ASP A 253 9.55 8.00 -4.90
C ASP A 253 10.80 7.09 -4.89
N GLY A 254 11.45 6.90 -6.06
CA GLY A 254 12.77 6.27 -6.15
C GLY A 254 12.77 4.77 -6.46
N VAL A 255 11.62 4.10 -6.55
CA VAL A 255 11.56 2.69 -6.94
C VAL A 255 12.00 2.52 -8.39
N ARG A 256 12.78 1.47 -8.64
CA ARG A 256 13.20 1.08 -10.01
C ARG A 256 12.80 -0.37 -10.29
N PRO A 257 12.37 -0.69 -11.53
CA PRO A 257 11.99 -2.05 -11.88
C PRO A 257 13.15 -3.04 -11.65
N SER A 258 12.91 -4.09 -10.89
CA SER A 258 13.91 -5.12 -10.59
C SER A 258 13.25 -6.49 -10.39
N ASN A 259 14.03 -7.52 -10.05
CA ASN A 259 13.52 -8.85 -9.73
C ASN A 259 13.27 -9.04 -8.22
N LYS A 260 13.50 -8.01 -7.40
CA LYS A 260 13.45 -8.13 -5.94
C LYS A 260 12.65 -7.00 -5.33
N GLU A 261 12.01 -7.26 -4.19
CA GLU A 261 11.41 -6.25 -3.30
C GLU A 261 10.43 -5.31 -4.02
N ALA A 262 10.42 -4.03 -3.65
CA ALA A 262 9.56 -3.00 -4.25
C ALA A 262 9.70 -2.93 -5.77
N GLY A 263 10.91 -3.16 -6.30
CA GLY A 263 11.16 -3.16 -7.74
C GLY A 263 10.47 -4.30 -8.49
N SER A 264 10.25 -5.45 -7.85
CA SER A 264 9.53 -6.57 -8.47
C SER A 264 8.04 -6.28 -8.59
N VAL A 265 7.47 -5.61 -7.60
CA VAL A 265 6.08 -5.14 -7.64
C VAL A 265 5.90 -4.12 -8.76
N LEU A 266 6.76 -3.09 -8.80
CA LEU A 266 6.73 -2.08 -9.86
C LEU A 266 6.85 -2.71 -11.25
N ARG A 267 7.79 -3.64 -11.45
CA ARG A 267 7.95 -4.38 -12.71
C ARG A 267 6.68 -5.15 -13.09
N ARG A 268 6.04 -5.80 -12.14
CA ARG A 268 4.77 -6.51 -12.36
C ARG A 268 3.70 -5.57 -12.89
N LEU A 269 3.50 -4.40 -12.25
CA LEU A 269 2.52 -3.40 -12.70
C LEU A 269 2.84 -2.90 -14.11
N MET A 270 4.08 -2.51 -14.37
CA MET A 270 4.52 -2.01 -15.69
C MET A 270 4.32 -3.05 -16.78
N ARG A 271 4.71 -4.31 -16.55
CA ARG A 271 4.55 -5.40 -17.52
C ARG A 271 3.09 -5.74 -17.77
N THR A 272 2.23 -5.60 -16.76
CA THR A 272 0.78 -5.72 -16.96
C THR A 272 0.28 -4.67 -17.95
N ILE A 273 0.68 -3.42 -17.83
CA ILE A 273 0.30 -2.35 -18.75
C ILE A 273 0.86 -2.61 -20.16
N ILE A 274 2.15 -2.95 -20.26
CA ILE A 274 2.85 -3.20 -21.53
C ILE A 274 2.22 -4.35 -22.31
N SER A 275 1.65 -5.34 -21.64
CA SER A 275 0.97 -6.47 -22.30
C SER A 275 -0.31 -6.09 -23.03
N TYR A 276 -0.90 -4.93 -22.72
CA TYR A 276 -2.01 -4.34 -23.48
C TYR A 276 -1.44 -3.51 -24.64
N LYS A 277 -1.35 -4.10 -25.84
CA LYS A 277 -0.58 -3.58 -27.00
C LYS A 277 -0.93 -2.16 -27.46
N GLU A 278 -2.17 -1.69 -27.17
CA GLU A 278 -2.69 -0.41 -27.69
C GLU A 278 -2.66 0.73 -26.66
N VAL A 279 -1.98 0.55 -25.51
CA VAL A 279 -1.95 1.58 -24.46
C VAL A 279 -0.93 2.67 -24.79
N ASP A 280 -1.39 3.87 -25.04
CA ASP A 280 -0.56 5.07 -25.05
C ASP A 280 -0.26 5.53 -23.61
N PHE A 281 0.66 4.82 -22.96
CA PHE A 281 1.05 5.13 -21.59
C PHE A 281 1.69 6.51 -21.45
N LYS A 282 2.33 7.06 -22.52
CA LYS A 282 2.97 8.39 -22.46
C LYS A 282 1.95 9.49 -22.22
N THR A 283 0.93 9.55 -23.06
CA THR A 283 -0.14 10.54 -22.92
C THR A 283 -0.87 10.39 -21.57
N ILE A 284 -1.09 9.16 -21.11
CA ILE A 284 -1.76 8.95 -19.82
C ILE A 284 -0.86 9.41 -18.65
N ILE A 285 0.45 9.11 -18.69
CA ILE A 285 1.42 9.58 -17.67
C ILE A 285 1.45 11.12 -17.63
N GLU A 286 1.50 11.80 -18.76
CA GLU A 286 1.47 13.25 -18.82
C GLU A 286 0.23 13.82 -18.13
N LYS A 287 -0.94 13.24 -18.37
CA LYS A 287 -2.18 13.64 -17.73
C LYS A 287 -2.19 13.34 -16.22
N ILE A 288 -1.62 12.21 -15.78
CA ILE A 288 -1.44 11.91 -14.36
C ILE A 288 -0.59 12.99 -13.71
N ILE A 289 0.54 13.32 -14.30
CA ILE A 289 1.43 14.37 -13.75
C ILE A 289 0.72 15.71 -13.68
N ASP A 290 0.03 16.11 -14.73
CA ASP A 290 -0.72 17.38 -14.75
C ASP A 290 -1.75 17.45 -13.64
N LYS A 291 -2.45 16.35 -13.39
CA LYS A 291 -3.45 16.25 -12.32
C LYS A 291 -2.86 16.35 -10.91
N TYR A 292 -1.70 15.77 -10.69
CA TYR A 292 -1.13 15.64 -9.34
C TYR A 292 0.00 16.63 -9.02
N LYS A 293 0.52 17.40 -9.99
CA LYS A 293 1.66 18.32 -9.82
C LYS A 293 1.50 19.36 -8.71
N ASN A 294 0.26 19.78 -8.43
CA ASN A 294 -0.04 20.76 -7.36
C ASN A 294 -0.08 20.11 -5.96
N SER A 295 -0.23 18.79 -5.88
CA SER A 295 -0.26 18.04 -4.61
C SER A 295 1.09 17.38 -4.32
N TYR A 296 1.86 17.01 -5.36
CA TYR A 296 3.12 16.28 -5.26
C TYR A 296 4.14 16.83 -6.25
N ASN A 297 5.16 17.50 -5.74
CA ASN A 297 6.17 18.22 -6.54
C ASN A 297 7.31 17.31 -7.04
N ASN A 298 7.40 16.07 -6.59
CA ASN A 298 8.45 15.12 -6.97
C ASN A 298 8.11 14.27 -8.20
N LEU A 299 6.95 14.47 -8.81
CA LEU A 299 6.55 13.75 -10.02
C LEU A 299 7.38 14.23 -11.23
N ASN A 300 8.07 13.30 -11.89
CA ASN A 300 8.96 13.60 -13.01
C ASN A 300 8.56 12.81 -14.26
N THR A 301 7.92 13.49 -15.20
CA THR A 301 7.40 12.90 -16.45
C THR A 301 8.47 12.18 -17.25
N GLN A 302 9.65 12.83 -17.46
CA GLN A 302 10.74 12.27 -18.29
C GLN A 302 11.29 10.99 -17.67
N LEU A 303 11.50 10.98 -16.35
CA LEU A 303 11.97 9.82 -15.62
C LEU A 303 10.98 8.65 -15.74
N ILE A 304 9.68 8.90 -15.51
CA ILE A 304 8.65 7.88 -15.55
C ILE A 304 8.57 7.27 -16.95
N ILE A 305 8.46 8.09 -17.99
CA ILE A 305 8.42 7.63 -19.38
C ILE A 305 9.67 6.83 -19.74
N SER A 306 10.86 7.30 -19.34
CA SER A 306 12.11 6.58 -19.65
C SER A 306 12.17 5.19 -19.01
N GLU A 307 11.71 5.04 -17.78
CA GLU A 307 11.64 3.74 -17.11
C GLU A 307 10.63 2.80 -17.81
N PHE A 308 9.48 3.31 -18.23
CA PHE A 308 8.50 2.55 -19.01
C PHE A 308 9.07 2.08 -20.35
N GLU A 309 9.79 2.93 -21.09
CA GLU A 309 10.39 2.55 -22.36
C GLU A 309 11.49 1.49 -22.19
N LYS A 310 12.31 1.61 -21.15
CA LYS A 310 13.33 0.60 -20.83
C LYS A 310 12.66 -0.75 -20.52
N GLU A 311 11.64 -0.76 -19.66
CA GLU A 311 10.95 -1.99 -19.28
C GLU A 311 10.19 -2.60 -20.46
N LYS A 312 9.57 -1.78 -21.34
CA LYS A 312 8.94 -2.22 -22.59
C LYS A 312 9.93 -2.91 -23.51
N SER A 313 11.11 -2.33 -23.70
CA SER A 313 12.18 -2.94 -24.50
C SER A 313 12.63 -4.27 -23.90
N GLY A 314 12.78 -4.34 -22.58
CA GLY A 314 13.10 -5.58 -21.85
C GLY A 314 12.02 -6.65 -21.99
N TYR A 315 10.75 -6.25 -21.88
CA TYR A 315 9.62 -7.15 -22.02
C TYR A 315 9.49 -7.77 -23.41
N VAL A 316 9.69 -6.97 -24.47
CA VAL A 316 9.69 -7.47 -25.87
C VAL A 316 10.79 -8.52 -26.05
N LYS A 317 12.01 -8.29 -25.54
CA LYS A 317 13.09 -9.28 -25.61
C LYS A 317 12.75 -10.55 -24.85
N ALA A 318 12.12 -10.43 -23.69
CA ALA A 318 11.68 -11.57 -22.89
C ALA A 318 10.57 -12.37 -23.61
N TYR A 319 9.63 -11.69 -24.25
CA TYR A 319 8.57 -12.33 -25.06
C TYR A 319 9.16 -13.14 -26.22
N GLU A 320 10.09 -12.56 -26.99
CA GLU A 320 10.80 -13.26 -28.07
C GLU A 320 11.63 -14.45 -27.55
N SER A 321 12.20 -14.34 -26.37
CA SER A 321 12.92 -15.44 -25.71
C SER A 321 11.98 -16.58 -25.33
N ALA A 322 10.81 -16.27 -24.75
CA ALA A 322 9.76 -17.25 -24.47
C ALA A 322 9.31 -17.97 -25.75
N LYS A 323 9.09 -17.21 -26.83
CA LYS A 323 8.72 -17.75 -28.14
C LYS A 323 9.77 -18.75 -28.66
N LYS A 324 11.05 -18.44 -28.54
CA LYS A 324 12.15 -19.35 -28.90
C LYS A 324 12.19 -20.62 -28.05
N ILE A 325 11.95 -20.49 -26.74
CA ILE A 325 11.93 -21.63 -25.81
C ILE A 325 10.75 -22.54 -26.14
N LEU A 326 9.55 -21.98 -26.24
CA LEU A 326 8.32 -22.75 -26.48
C LEU A 326 8.26 -23.36 -27.89
N LYS A 327 8.82 -22.69 -28.92
CA LYS A 327 8.92 -23.25 -30.26
C LYS A 327 9.68 -24.59 -30.30
N LYS A 328 10.65 -24.83 -29.41
CA LYS A 328 11.37 -26.12 -29.29
C LYS A 328 10.45 -27.24 -28.78
N LYS A 329 9.27 -26.90 -28.28
CA LYS A 329 8.23 -27.83 -27.80
C LYS A 329 7.08 -28.01 -28.80
N ALA A 330 7.19 -27.45 -30.02
CA ALA A 330 6.15 -27.61 -31.03
C ALA A 330 5.79 -29.10 -31.22
N GLY A 331 4.49 -29.41 -31.20
CA GLY A 331 3.98 -30.77 -31.22
C GLY A 331 4.06 -31.56 -29.91
N LYS A 332 4.40 -30.90 -28.80
CA LYS A 332 4.35 -31.43 -27.44
C LYS A 332 3.41 -30.60 -26.59
N GLU A 333 2.98 -31.17 -25.47
CA GLU A 333 2.19 -30.43 -24.47
C GLU A 333 3.11 -29.58 -23.56
N LEU A 334 2.57 -28.44 -23.12
CA LEU A 334 3.21 -27.59 -22.12
C LEU A 334 2.57 -27.85 -20.74
N THR A 335 3.34 -28.27 -19.78
CA THR A 335 2.86 -28.43 -18.40
C THR A 335 2.71 -27.07 -17.69
N GLY A 336 1.86 -27.00 -16.66
CA GLY A 336 1.70 -25.79 -15.86
C GLY A 336 2.99 -25.41 -15.14
N ALA A 337 3.78 -26.39 -14.67
CA ALA A 337 5.08 -26.17 -14.04
C ALA A 337 6.10 -25.56 -15.01
N GLU A 338 6.13 -26.03 -16.26
CA GLU A 338 7.01 -25.45 -17.29
C GLU A 338 6.62 -24.03 -17.66
N ALA A 339 5.31 -23.77 -17.79
CA ALA A 339 4.79 -22.43 -18.04
C ALA A 339 5.17 -21.48 -16.91
N PHE A 340 5.01 -21.91 -15.66
CA PHE A 340 5.43 -21.15 -14.48
C PHE A 340 6.92 -20.86 -14.50
N ASN A 341 7.75 -21.84 -14.79
CA ASN A 341 9.20 -21.66 -14.87
C ASN A 341 9.61 -20.64 -15.97
N VAL A 342 9.02 -20.72 -17.17
CA VAL A 342 9.27 -19.71 -18.22
C VAL A 342 8.80 -18.34 -17.79
N SER A 343 7.62 -18.26 -17.19
CA SER A 343 7.04 -17.01 -16.66
C SER A 343 7.94 -16.38 -15.60
N SER A 344 8.33 -17.12 -14.57
CA SER A 344 9.15 -16.63 -13.45
C SER A 344 10.56 -16.26 -13.88
N THR A 345 11.18 -17.06 -14.76
CA THR A 345 12.55 -16.81 -15.26
C THR A 345 12.63 -15.56 -16.13
N LEU A 346 11.67 -15.37 -17.04
CA LEU A 346 11.66 -14.27 -17.98
C LEU A 346 10.85 -13.06 -17.48
N GLY A 347 10.09 -13.26 -16.41
CA GLY A 347 9.18 -12.26 -15.86
C GLY A 347 8.04 -11.90 -16.82
N ILE A 348 7.53 -12.85 -17.58
CA ILE A 348 6.40 -12.70 -18.49
C ILE A 348 5.14 -13.21 -17.80
N ARG A 349 4.02 -12.57 -18.02
CA ARG A 349 2.74 -12.99 -17.45
C ARG A 349 2.32 -14.36 -18.01
N ILE A 350 1.70 -15.18 -17.17
CA ILE A 350 1.15 -16.48 -17.60
C ILE A 350 0.18 -16.34 -18.78
N SER A 351 -0.67 -15.30 -18.76
CA SER A 351 -1.57 -15.01 -19.89
C SER A 351 -0.85 -14.73 -21.22
N ASP A 352 0.37 -14.20 -21.15
CA ASP A 352 1.17 -13.94 -22.35
C ASP A 352 1.95 -15.20 -22.78
N ILE A 353 2.31 -16.08 -21.82
CA ILE A 353 2.81 -17.43 -22.16
C ILE A 353 1.77 -18.21 -22.96
N LEU A 354 0.49 -18.17 -22.54
CA LEU A 354 -0.60 -18.82 -23.29
C LEU A 354 -0.75 -18.26 -24.72
N LYS A 355 -0.66 -16.92 -24.89
CA LYS A 355 -0.63 -16.34 -26.24
C LYS A 355 0.54 -16.84 -27.08
N VAL A 356 1.72 -16.93 -26.47
CA VAL A 356 2.91 -17.47 -27.17
C VAL A 356 2.70 -18.95 -27.54
N THR A 357 2.08 -19.78 -26.69
CA THR A 357 1.80 -21.18 -27.02
C THR A 357 0.89 -21.32 -28.24
N GLU A 358 -0.14 -20.48 -28.33
CA GLU A 358 -1.01 -20.41 -29.52
C GLU A 358 -0.22 -20.05 -30.79
N GLU A 359 0.66 -19.02 -30.70
CA GLU A 359 1.48 -18.59 -31.83
C GLU A 359 2.47 -19.64 -32.33
N VAL A 360 2.95 -20.53 -31.47
CA VAL A 360 3.97 -21.53 -31.82
C VAL A 360 3.42 -22.96 -31.96
N GLY A 361 2.11 -23.14 -31.82
CA GLY A 361 1.45 -24.44 -31.99
C GLY A 361 1.77 -25.44 -30.87
N VAL A 362 1.81 -24.98 -29.62
CA VAL A 362 1.95 -25.80 -28.41
C VAL A 362 0.64 -25.77 -27.65
N SER A 363 0.15 -26.91 -27.20
CA SER A 363 -1.09 -27.01 -26.42
C SER A 363 -0.78 -27.18 -24.93
N PRO A 364 -1.59 -26.60 -24.03
CA PRO A 364 -1.51 -26.91 -22.60
C PRO A 364 -1.79 -28.38 -22.33
N SER A 365 -1.13 -28.97 -21.34
CA SER A 365 -1.41 -30.33 -20.86
C SER A 365 -2.78 -30.41 -20.15
N PRO A 366 -3.39 -31.58 -20.04
CA PRO A 366 -4.65 -31.74 -19.30
C PRO A 366 -4.60 -31.32 -17.83
N ALA A 367 -3.41 -31.40 -17.20
CA ALA A 367 -3.17 -31.01 -15.81
C ALA A 367 -2.60 -29.59 -15.66
N TYR A 368 -2.61 -28.79 -16.72
CA TYR A 368 -1.93 -27.48 -16.78
C TYR A 368 -2.27 -26.56 -15.61
N ASP A 369 -3.55 -26.36 -15.32
CA ASP A 369 -4.00 -25.41 -14.29
C ASP A 369 -3.61 -25.87 -12.89
N GLU A 370 -3.76 -27.16 -12.60
CA GLU A 370 -3.37 -27.75 -11.30
C GLU A 370 -1.86 -27.65 -11.05
N GLU A 371 -1.04 -27.98 -12.05
CA GLU A 371 0.41 -27.89 -11.97
C GLU A 371 0.90 -26.44 -11.84
N LEU A 372 0.24 -25.51 -12.54
CA LEU A 372 0.52 -24.08 -12.47
C LEU A 372 0.25 -23.54 -11.07
N GLU A 373 -0.92 -23.85 -10.51
CA GLU A 373 -1.32 -23.41 -9.17
C GLU A 373 -0.37 -23.98 -8.10
N LYS A 374 0.00 -25.24 -8.21
CA LYS A 374 0.97 -25.87 -7.31
C LYS A 374 2.34 -25.16 -7.36
N SER A 375 2.88 -24.93 -8.56
CA SER A 375 4.16 -24.24 -8.73
C SER A 375 4.14 -22.80 -8.21
N ALA A 376 3.01 -22.09 -8.38
CA ALA A 376 2.85 -20.74 -7.86
C ALA A 376 2.82 -20.72 -6.32
N LYS A 377 2.13 -21.68 -5.67
CA LYS A 377 2.10 -21.81 -4.21
C LYS A 377 3.49 -22.14 -3.64
N GLU A 378 4.18 -23.13 -4.21
CA GLU A 378 5.53 -23.49 -3.78
C GLU A 378 6.50 -22.30 -3.87
N HIS A 379 6.45 -21.55 -4.97
CA HIS A 379 7.27 -20.34 -5.14
C HIS A 379 6.90 -19.23 -4.14
N GLN A 380 5.62 -19.07 -3.82
CA GLN A 380 5.16 -18.10 -2.82
C GLN A 380 5.67 -18.44 -1.42
N GLU A 381 5.66 -19.72 -1.04
CA GLU A 381 6.19 -20.19 0.25
C GLU A 381 7.70 -19.94 0.36
N ILE A 382 8.47 -20.25 -0.69
CA ILE A 382 9.90 -19.97 -0.76
C ILE A 382 10.18 -18.46 -0.64
N SER A 383 9.40 -17.63 -1.32
CA SER A 383 9.52 -16.17 -1.25
C SER A 383 9.22 -15.64 0.16
N LYS A 384 8.16 -16.14 0.82
CA LYS A 384 7.83 -15.77 2.20
C LYS A 384 8.94 -16.15 3.18
N ALA A 385 9.43 -17.39 3.11
CA ALA A 385 10.53 -17.86 3.94
C ALA A 385 11.83 -17.04 3.73
N GLY A 386 12.13 -16.67 2.49
CA GLY A 386 13.27 -15.80 2.17
C GLY A 386 13.13 -14.38 2.69
N MET A 387 11.90 -13.83 2.72
CA MET A 387 11.62 -12.53 3.34
C MET A 387 11.76 -12.59 4.86
N GLU A 388 11.20 -13.60 5.52
CA GLU A 388 11.32 -13.78 6.97
C GLU A 388 12.78 -13.87 7.43
N GLN A 389 13.65 -14.52 6.65
CA GLN A 389 15.10 -14.58 6.94
C GLN A 389 15.77 -13.19 6.78
N LYS A 390 15.35 -12.38 5.80
CA LYS A 390 15.90 -11.04 5.58
C LYS A 390 15.45 -10.02 6.64
N PHE A 391 14.21 -10.10 7.08
CA PHE A 391 13.67 -9.20 8.12
C PHE A 391 14.18 -9.53 9.53
N LYS A 392 14.87 -10.65 9.73
CA LYS A 392 15.59 -10.93 10.97
C LYS A 392 16.79 -10.02 11.23
N GLY A 393 16.91 -8.91 10.52
CA GLY A 393 17.90 -7.85 10.56
C GLY A 393 18.92 -7.98 11.69
N GLY A 394 20.22 -8.03 11.38
CA GLY A 394 21.28 -8.31 12.32
C GLY A 394 22.26 -9.33 11.72
N LEU A 395 23.22 -9.76 12.49
CA LEU A 395 24.15 -10.83 12.16
C LEU A 395 23.37 -12.11 11.77
N ALA A 396 23.63 -12.66 10.59
CA ALA A 396 23.07 -13.94 10.15
C ALA A 396 23.46 -15.10 11.10
N GLY A 397 24.52 -14.90 11.89
CA GLY A 397 24.98 -15.74 12.97
C GLY A 397 25.78 -14.95 14.01
N HIS A 398 26.16 -15.60 15.09
CA HIS A 398 26.98 -15.01 16.17
C HIS A 398 28.41 -15.55 16.19
N SER A 399 28.94 -16.00 15.04
CA SER A 399 30.33 -16.40 14.98
C SER A 399 31.28 -15.21 15.18
N GLU A 400 32.47 -15.45 15.68
CA GLU A 400 33.47 -14.40 15.91
C GLU A 400 33.79 -13.60 14.64
N VAL A 401 33.70 -14.24 13.48
CA VAL A 401 33.97 -13.66 12.16
C VAL A 401 32.84 -12.71 11.77
N GLU A 402 31.58 -13.12 11.95
CA GLU A 402 30.41 -12.27 11.66
C GLU A 402 30.33 -11.04 12.55
N VAL A 403 30.65 -11.18 13.85
CA VAL A 403 30.75 -10.03 14.78
C VAL A 403 31.85 -9.07 14.34
N LYS A 404 33.02 -9.57 13.90
CA LYS A 404 34.10 -8.72 13.39
C LYS A 404 33.71 -7.98 12.11
N TYR A 405 33.03 -8.63 11.16
CA TYR A 405 32.56 -7.97 9.94
C TYR A 405 31.46 -6.95 10.22
N HIS A 406 30.56 -7.24 11.14
CA HIS A 406 29.55 -6.29 11.56
C HIS A 406 30.17 -5.01 12.15
N THR A 407 31.15 -5.16 13.04
CA THR A 407 31.90 -4.05 13.60
C THR A 407 32.67 -3.27 12.53
N ALA A 408 33.32 -4.00 11.59
CA ALA A 408 34.05 -3.37 10.49
C ALA A 408 33.11 -2.55 9.56
N THR A 409 31.89 -3.02 9.34
CA THR A 409 30.88 -2.31 8.54
C THR A 409 30.51 -0.97 9.21
N HIS A 410 30.31 -0.95 10.52
CA HIS A 410 30.03 0.30 11.24
C HIS A 410 31.22 1.27 11.22
N LEU A 411 32.45 0.77 11.39
CA LEU A 411 33.64 1.60 11.28
C LEU A 411 33.83 2.17 9.87
N LEU A 412 33.57 1.37 8.83
CA LEU A 412 33.63 1.83 7.44
C LEU A 412 32.56 2.89 7.15
N HIS A 413 31.35 2.69 7.65
CA HIS A 413 30.27 3.67 7.48
C HIS A 413 30.61 5.00 8.15
N GLN A 414 31.16 4.97 9.39
CA GLN A 414 31.63 6.18 10.07
C GLN A 414 32.76 6.87 9.30
N ALA A 415 33.75 6.11 8.83
CA ALA A 415 34.85 6.66 8.04
C ALA A 415 34.38 7.31 6.73
N LEU A 416 33.35 6.73 6.10
CA LEU A 416 32.74 7.32 4.90
C LEU A 416 32.00 8.61 5.23
N HIS A 417 31.30 8.71 6.36
CA HIS A 417 30.72 9.95 6.85
C HIS A 417 31.78 11.04 7.09
N ASP A 418 32.87 10.67 7.74
CA ASP A 418 33.96 11.59 8.07
C ASP A 418 34.67 12.16 6.81
N VAL A 419 34.74 11.37 5.72
CA VAL A 419 35.44 11.74 4.48
C VAL A 419 34.52 12.37 3.44
N LEU A 420 33.30 11.88 3.31
CA LEU A 420 32.36 12.23 2.24
C LEU A 420 31.17 13.09 2.69
N GLY A 421 31.01 13.26 4.02
CA GLY A 421 29.94 14.06 4.62
C GLY A 421 28.70 13.25 5.01
N ASP A 422 27.77 13.91 5.70
CA ASP A 422 26.59 13.32 6.33
C ASP A 422 25.52 12.79 5.33
N GLU A 423 25.69 13.04 4.04
CA GLU A 423 24.78 12.54 3.01
C GLU A 423 25.03 11.06 2.63
N VAL A 424 26.09 10.47 3.17
CA VAL A 424 26.41 9.04 2.94
C VAL A 424 25.49 8.16 3.75
N MET A 425 24.66 7.37 3.07
CA MET A 425 23.72 6.45 3.71
C MET A 425 24.04 4.99 3.40
N GLN A 426 24.09 4.15 4.42
CA GLN A 426 24.20 2.70 4.26
C GLN A 426 22.84 2.15 3.80
N LYS A 427 22.78 1.54 2.60
CA LYS A 427 21.57 0.92 2.06
C LYS A 427 21.40 -0.56 2.41
N GLY A 428 22.38 -1.17 3.02
CA GLY A 428 22.35 -2.57 3.47
C GLY A 428 23.75 -3.14 3.68
N SER A 429 23.84 -4.25 4.40
CA SER A 429 25.02 -5.10 4.46
C SER A 429 24.57 -6.56 4.52
N ASN A 430 25.32 -7.46 3.88
CA ASN A 430 25.21 -8.91 4.03
C ASN A 430 26.48 -9.39 4.70
N ILE A 431 26.36 -9.89 5.92
CA ILE A 431 27.46 -10.46 6.68
C ILE A 431 27.08 -11.87 7.09
#